data_7d7df3a1ec8860b8dd557119cba3156d
#
_entry.id   7d7df3a1ec8860b8dd557119cba3156d
#
_cell.length_a   1.000
_cell.length_b   1.000
_cell.length_c   1.000
_cell.angle_alpha   90.00
_cell.angle_beta   90.00
_cell.angle_gamma   90.00
#
_symmetry.space_group_name_H-M   'P 1'
#
loop_
_entity.id
_entity.type
_entity.pdbx_description
1 polymer ?
#
loop_
_entity_poly.entity_id
_entity_poly.type
_entity_poly.pdbx_seq_one_letter_code
_entity_poly.pdbx_strand_id
1 'polypeptide(L)'
;MIGEFIKLAKKLNKRVLFDIDDLVVDTKYTDTIKYLDSMSKEERALYDDGVMRMGRTLKLCDAAITTTERLAEELGHYVPEVFINRNTASEEMCALSKEALKNKTRKDDHVGIGYFSGSLTHNDDFELVLPALTKVMEKYPQVQLHVVGELDLPEALQQYKARVVSHPFVDWKKLPSLIAEVDINLAPLEQSIFNEAKSENKWVEAALVKVPTVASNVGAFQRMIVSGETGILCDTEDEWVEQLSRLVEDKKERERIAENAYRYCTKASIYVHKRRWKLFLYPFFHTFATIQ
;
A
#
# COMPACT_ATOMS: atom_id res chain seq x y z
N MET A 1 27.52 10.58 10.42
CA MET A 1 26.85 11.05 11.68
C MET A 1 26.03 9.93 12.33
N ILE A 2 24.97 9.34 11.69
CA ILE A 2 24.14 8.30 12.35
C ILE A 2 24.95 7.08 12.83
N GLY A 3 25.93 6.60 12.05
CA GLY A 3 26.78 5.47 12.44
C GLY A 3 27.56 5.70 13.73
N GLU A 4 27.95 6.92 14.05
CA GLU A 4 28.64 7.23 15.31
C GLU A 4 27.69 7.16 16.52
N PHE A 5 26.43 7.58 16.34
CA PHE A 5 25.40 7.39 17.38
C PHE A 5 25.13 5.92 17.64
N ILE A 6 25.03 5.10 16.58
CA ILE A 6 24.85 3.65 16.71
C ILE A 6 26.03 3.02 17.47
N LYS A 7 27.27 3.36 17.11
CA LYS A 7 28.47 2.89 17.82
C LYS A 7 28.47 3.30 19.29
N LEU A 8 28.08 4.55 19.59
CA LEU A 8 27.98 5.02 20.97
C LEU A 8 26.90 4.27 21.75
N ALA A 9 25.71 4.07 21.16
CA ALA A 9 24.62 3.31 21.78
C ALA A 9 25.11 1.89 22.14
N LYS A 10 25.80 1.22 21.21
CA LYS A 10 26.36 -0.12 21.44
C LYS A 10 27.44 -0.14 22.54
N LYS A 11 28.29 0.87 22.60
CA LYS A 11 29.26 1.02 23.73
C LYS A 11 28.56 1.18 25.08
N LEU A 12 27.35 1.75 25.08
CA LEU A 12 26.51 1.89 26.27
C LEU A 12 25.58 0.69 26.50
N ASN A 13 25.87 -0.46 25.88
CA ASN A 13 25.07 -1.68 25.93
C ASN A 13 23.59 -1.46 25.56
N LYS A 14 23.31 -0.52 24.63
CA LYS A 14 21.97 -0.30 24.09
C LYS A 14 21.79 -1.10 22.80
N ARG A 15 20.67 -1.78 22.70
CA ARG A 15 20.27 -2.45 21.47
C ARG A 15 19.72 -1.41 20.48
N VAL A 16 20.13 -1.51 19.22
CA VAL A 16 19.75 -0.59 18.15
C VAL A 16 18.95 -1.35 17.11
N LEU A 17 17.74 -0.86 16.85
CA LEU A 17 16.84 -1.43 15.86
C LEU A 17 16.70 -0.47 14.68
N PHE A 18 16.56 -1.04 13.48
CA PHE A 18 16.27 -0.31 12.23
C PHE A 18 14.81 -0.56 11.86
N ASP A 19 14.01 0.50 11.73
CA ASP A 19 12.59 0.41 11.34
C ASP A 19 12.45 0.87 9.89
N ILE A 20 11.87 0.03 9.04
CA ILE A 20 11.70 0.29 7.61
C ILE A 20 10.50 -0.49 7.05
N ASP A 21 9.72 0.16 6.20
CA ASP A 21 8.52 -0.40 5.58
C ASP A 21 8.62 -0.59 4.05
N ASP A 22 9.72 -0.13 3.43
CA ASP A 22 10.04 -0.33 2.01
C ASP A 22 11.40 -1.01 1.80
N LEU A 23 11.55 -1.73 0.69
CA LEU A 23 12.76 -2.46 0.33
C LEU A 23 13.79 -1.56 -0.36
N VAL A 24 14.25 -0.50 0.33
CA VAL A 24 15.20 0.52 -0.15
C VAL A 24 16.54 0.47 0.58
N VAL A 25 17.10 -0.74 0.72
CA VAL A 25 18.35 -0.99 1.45
C VAL A 25 19.51 -1.44 0.56
N ASP A 26 19.22 -1.74 -0.72
CA ASP A 26 20.21 -2.17 -1.71
C ASP A 26 19.68 -1.86 -3.12
N THR A 27 20.53 -1.34 -4.00
CA THR A 27 20.13 -0.99 -5.38
C THR A 27 19.68 -2.20 -6.19
N LYS A 28 20.14 -3.42 -5.87
CA LYS A 28 19.65 -4.64 -6.53
C LYS A 28 18.13 -4.83 -6.47
N TYR A 29 17.47 -4.24 -5.46
CA TYR A 29 16.01 -4.26 -5.33
C TYR A 29 15.37 -3.07 -6.06
N THR A 30 15.96 -1.88 -5.94
CA THR A 30 15.41 -0.67 -6.53
C THR A 30 15.65 -0.59 -8.03
N ASP A 31 16.64 -1.30 -8.57
CA ASP A 31 16.88 -1.44 -10.02
C ASP A 31 15.70 -2.10 -10.77
N THR A 32 14.75 -2.70 -10.06
CA THR A 32 13.49 -3.22 -10.65
C THR A 32 12.41 -2.16 -10.81
N ILE A 33 12.61 -0.94 -10.31
CA ILE A 33 11.65 0.17 -10.39
C ILE A 33 11.89 0.93 -11.70
N LYS A 34 11.04 0.72 -12.69
CA LYS A 34 11.17 1.32 -14.04
C LYS A 34 11.21 2.86 -14.01
N TYR A 35 10.42 3.49 -13.13
CA TYR A 35 10.43 4.95 -12.99
C TYR A 35 11.84 5.52 -12.79
N LEU A 36 12.73 4.79 -12.12
CA LEU A 36 14.11 5.24 -11.89
C LEU A 36 14.93 5.35 -13.18
N ASP A 37 14.51 4.67 -14.27
CA ASP A 37 15.14 4.76 -15.58
C ASP A 37 14.86 6.10 -16.27
N SER A 38 13.80 6.80 -15.86
CA SER A 38 13.45 8.13 -16.36
C SER A 38 14.21 9.27 -15.68
N MET A 39 14.91 8.99 -14.58
CA MET A 39 15.69 9.99 -13.85
C MET A 39 16.94 10.41 -14.61
N SER A 40 17.37 11.67 -14.42
CA SER A 40 18.70 12.08 -14.85
C SER A 40 19.78 11.27 -14.12
N LYS A 41 20.99 11.22 -14.69
CA LYS A 41 22.11 10.49 -14.06
C LYS A 41 22.42 11.01 -12.66
N GLU A 42 22.30 12.30 -12.47
CA GLU A 42 22.56 12.98 -11.21
C GLU A 42 21.51 12.63 -10.15
N GLU A 43 20.22 12.64 -10.51
CA GLU A 43 19.11 12.25 -9.64
C GLU A 43 19.21 10.77 -9.28
N ARG A 44 19.47 9.91 -10.27
CA ARG A 44 19.64 8.48 -10.03
C ARG A 44 20.79 8.20 -9.08
N ALA A 45 21.94 8.84 -9.28
CA ALA A 45 23.10 8.67 -8.38
C ALA A 45 22.81 9.13 -6.94
N LEU A 46 22.03 10.22 -6.77
CA LEU A 46 21.62 10.70 -5.46
C LEU A 46 20.64 9.72 -4.78
N TYR A 47 19.69 9.18 -5.53
CA TYR A 47 18.76 8.16 -5.05
C TYR A 47 19.51 6.90 -4.60
N ASP A 48 20.39 6.36 -5.43
CA ASP A 48 21.18 5.16 -5.17
C ASP A 48 22.10 5.34 -3.94
N ASP A 49 22.74 6.52 -3.79
CA ASP A 49 23.50 6.82 -2.56
C ASP A 49 22.61 6.81 -1.32
N GLY A 50 21.38 7.32 -1.43
CA GLY A 50 20.38 7.25 -0.37
C GLY A 50 20.09 5.80 0.05
N VAL A 51 19.75 4.94 -0.92
CA VAL A 51 19.49 3.51 -0.73
C VAL A 51 20.68 2.81 -0.08
N MET A 52 21.88 3.03 -0.61
CA MET A 52 23.11 2.44 -0.07
C MET A 52 23.45 2.93 1.35
N ARG A 53 23.11 4.18 1.69
CA ARG A 53 23.24 4.68 3.08
C ARG A 53 22.28 3.98 4.03
N MET A 54 21.02 3.72 3.61
CA MET A 54 20.06 2.96 4.38
C MET A 54 20.61 1.55 4.67
N GLY A 55 21.08 0.83 3.64
CA GLY A 55 21.66 -0.50 3.80
C GLY A 55 22.90 -0.53 4.68
N ARG A 56 23.80 0.46 4.56
CA ARG A 56 24.95 0.59 5.46
C ARG A 56 24.52 0.80 6.92
N THR A 57 23.46 1.60 7.14
CA THR A 57 22.94 1.86 8.48
C THR A 57 22.28 0.61 9.06
N LEU A 58 21.47 -0.10 8.27
CA LEU A 58 20.85 -1.37 8.65
C LEU A 58 21.88 -2.39 9.15
N LYS A 59 22.98 -2.58 8.42
CA LYS A 59 24.08 -3.51 8.79
C LYS A 59 24.76 -3.17 10.11
N LEU A 60 24.63 -1.94 10.60
CA LEU A 60 25.17 -1.53 11.90
C LEU A 60 24.19 -1.82 13.05
N CYS A 61 22.93 -2.12 12.78
CA CYS A 61 21.92 -2.36 13.79
C CYS A 61 21.94 -3.82 14.29
N ASP A 62 21.29 -4.06 15.42
CA ASP A 62 21.21 -5.39 16.04
C ASP A 62 20.02 -6.19 15.52
N ALA A 63 18.99 -5.49 15.06
CA ALA A 63 17.80 -6.09 14.48
C ALA A 63 17.08 -5.07 13.58
N ALA A 64 16.10 -5.55 12.79
CA ALA A 64 15.18 -4.71 12.05
C ALA A 64 13.73 -4.93 12.49
N ILE A 65 12.92 -3.90 12.27
CA ILE A 65 11.45 -3.95 12.35
C ILE A 65 10.93 -3.65 10.95
N THR A 66 9.96 -4.41 10.50
CA THR A 66 9.37 -4.22 9.17
C THR A 66 7.89 -4.62 9.14
N THR A 67 7.25 -4.52 7.97
CA THR A 67 5.78 -4.59 7.87
C THR A 67 5.25 -5.87 7.24
N THR A 68 6.05 -6.56 6.41
CA THR A 68 5.62 -7.76 5.69
C THR A 68 6.60 -8.91 5.82
N GLU A 69 6.14 -10.14 5.60
CA GLU A 69 6.98 -11.34 5.60
C GLU A 69 8.05 -11.26 4.52
N ARG A 70 7.68 -10.83 3.30
CA ARG A 70 8.64 -10.74 2.22
C ARG A 70 9.76 -9.74 2.52
N LEU A 71 9.40 -8.57 3.05
CA LEU A 71 10.39 -7.60 3.46
C LEU A 71 11.28 -8.13 4.60
N ALA A 72 10.70 -8.89 5.54
CA ALA A 72 11.48 -9.51 6.62
C ALA A 72 12.48 -10.55 6.11
N GLU A 73 12.10 -11.37 5.12
CA GLU A 73 13.00 -12.32 4.47
C GLU A 73 14.22 -11.61 3.86
N GLU A 74 13.98 -10.53 3.10
CA GLU A 74 15.05 -9.78 2.45
C GLU A 74 15.95 -9.05 3.47
N LEU A 75 15.38 -8.44 4.51
CA LEU A 75 16.14 -7.78 5.57
C LEU A 75 16.97 -8.77 6.41
N GLY A 76 16.52 -10.03 6.52
CA GLY A 76 17.25 -11.12 7.19
C GLY A 76 18.62 -11.42 6.56
N HIS A 77 18.87 -10.99 5.31
CA HIS A 77 20.19 -11.07 4.70
C HIS A 77 21.20 -10.02 5.23
N TYR A 78 20.72 -9.02 5.96
CA TYR A 78 21.51 -7.87 6.42
C TYR A 78 21.70 -7.82 7.93
N VAL A 79 20.71 -8.31 8.69
CA VAL A 79 20.70 -8.32 10.16
C VAL A 79 20.27 -9.69 10.69
N PRO A 80 20.76 -10.11 11.89
CA PRO A 80 20.50 -11.46 12.42
C PRO A 80 19.05 -11.67 12.89
N GLU A 81 18.29 -10.61 13.13
CA GLU A 81 16.94 -10.69 13.70
C GLU A 81 16.02 -9.66 13.05
N VAL A 82 14.85 -10.08 12.61
CA VAL A 82 13.85 -9.21 12.00
C VAL A 82 12.49 -9.46 12.63
N PHE A 83 11.82 -8.37 13.03
CA PHE A 83 10.49 -8.39 13.61
C PHE A 83 9.47 -7.83 12.63
N ILE A 84 8.32 -8.51 12.51
CA ILE A 84 7.23 -8.05 11.67
C ILE A 84 6.22 -7.30 12.54
N ASN A 85 6.07 -6.01 12.27
CA ASN A 85 5.04 -5.15 12.82
C ASN A 85 4.21 -4.57 11.67
N ARG A 86 3.12 -5.25 11.31
CA ARG A 86 2.29 -4.89 10.16
C ARG A 86 1.75 -3.47 10.26
N ASN A 87 1.65 -2.80 9.11
CA ASN A 87 0.93 -1.55 9.00
C ASN A 87 -0.54 -1.76 9.41
N THR A 88 -1.04 -0.84 10.22
CA THR A 88 -2.42 -0.83 10.69
C THR A 88 -2.97 0.58 10.61
N ALA A 89 -4.27 0.71 10.42
CA ALA A 89 -4.91 2.01 10.47
C ALA A 89 -4.80 2.62 11.87
N SER A 90 -4.40 3.88 11.94
CA SER A 90 -4.37 4.64 13.19
C SER A 90 -5.80 4.94 13.69
N GLU A 91 -5.93 5.31 14.97
CA GLU A 91 -7.24 5.76 15.52
C GLU A 91 -7.75 7.01 14.76
N GLU A 92 -6.85 7.91 14.34
CA GLU A 92 -7.20 9.08 13.54
C GLU A 92 -7.70 8.68 12.15
N MET A 93 -7.02 7.76 11.45
CA MET A 93 -7.50 7.23 10.16
C MET A 93 -8.88 6.60 10.29
N CYS A 94 -9.11 5.79 11.32
CA CYS A 94 -10.42 5.19 11.58
C CYS A 94 -11.52 6.24 11.86
N ALA A 95 -11.19 7.33 12.56
CA ALA A 95 -12.12 8.43 12.83
C ALA A 95 -12.49 9.18 11.54
N LEU A 96 -11.48 9.56 10.74
CA LEU A 96 -11.68 10.23 9.46
C LEU A 96 -12.47 9.35 8.47
N SER A 97 -12.20 8.05 8.43
CA SER A 97 -12.94 7.10 7.60
C SER A 97 -14.42 7.00 8.00
N LYS A 98 -14.71 6.99 9.32
CA LYS A 98 -16.11 7.02 9.81
C LYS A 98 -16.83 8.32 9.45
N GLU A 99 -16.12 9.44 9.48
CA GLU A 99 -16.66 10.74 9.07
C GLU A 99 -16.93 10.76 7.57
N ALA A 100 -16.01 10.28 6.75
CA ALA A 100 -16.18 10.14 5.31
C ALA A 100 -17.42 9.30 4.95
N LEU A 101 -17.65 8.18 5.65
CA LEU A 101 -18.85 7.35 5.46
C LEU A 101 -20.15 8.07 5.80
N LYS A 102 -20.16 8.95 6.81
CA LYS A 102 -21.36 9.74 7.18
C LYS A 102 -21.67 10.83 6.14
N ASN A 103 -20.63 11.40 5.56
CA ASN A 103 -20.72 12.53 4.64
C ASN A 103 -20.79 12.07 3.17
N LYS A 104 -20.81 10.78 2.90
CA LYS A 104 -20.85 10.21 1.55
C LYS A 104 -22.12 10.67 0.83
N THR A 105 -21.96 11.63 -0.09
CA THR A 105 -23.02 12.11 -0.99
C THR A 105 -22.85 11.42 -2.33
N ARG A 106 -23.58 10.34 -2.54
CA ARG A 106 -23.47 9.58 -3.78
C ARG A 106 -24.59 9.95 -4.75
N LYS A 107 -24.23 10.18 -6.02
CA LYS A 107 -25.17 10.22 -7.14
C LYS A 107 -25.19 8.81 -7.76
N ASP A 108 -26.37 8.21 -7.88
CA ASP A 108 -26.53 6.83 -8.35
C ASP A 108 -26.31 6.63 -9.87
N ASP A 109 -25.98 7.70 -10.61
CA ASP A 109 -25.92 7.68 -12.08
C ASP A 109 -24.59 7.14 -12.65
N HIS A 110 -23.57 6.99 -11.81
CA HIS A 110 -22.24 6.58 -12.25
C HIS A 110 -21.66 5.50 -11.34
N VAL A 111 -20.75 4.71 -11.90
CA VAL A 111 -19.88 3.78 -11.13
C VAL A 111 -18.47 4.34 -11.14
N GLY A 112 -18.02 4.80 -9.98
CA GLY A 112 -16.67 5.33 -9.80
C GLY A 112 -15.65 4.22 -9.59
N ILE A 113 -14.61 4.19 -10.41
CA ILE A 113 -13.44 3.35 -10.22
C ILE A 113 -12.30 4.28 -9.80
N GLY A 114 -11.66 4.02 -8.65
CA GLY A 114 -10.62 4.89 -8.08
C GLY A 114 -9.24 4.28 -8.11
N TYR A 115 -8.25 5.07 -8.49
CA TYR A 115 -6.84 4.78 -8.35
C TYR A 115 -6.17 5.86 -7.51
N PHE A 116 -5.63 5.48 -6.37
CA PHE A 116 -5.04 6.37 -5.37
C PHE A 116 -3.54 6.13 -5.28
N SER A 117 -2.75 7.07 -5.82
CA SER A 117 -1.29 6.96 -5.88
C SER A 117 -0.64 8.05 -5.04
N GLY A 118 0.41 7.67 -4.29
CA GLY A 118 1.21 8.60 -3.49
C GLY A 118 2.44 9.15 -4.22
N SER A 119 2.85 8.55 -5.35
CA SER A 119 4.05 8.95 -6.08
C SER A 119 4.05 8.48 -7.53
N LEU A 120 4.87 9.11 -8.36
CA LEU A 120 5.08 8.74 -9.78
C LEU A 120 5.65 7.31 -9.95
N THR A 121 6.28 6.75 -8.94
CA THR A 121 6.81 5.37 -8.98
C THR A 121 5.74 4.29 -9.16
N HIS A 122 4.46 4.66 -9.09
CA HIS A 122 3.31 3.77 -9.28
C HIS A 122 2.67 3.87 -10.67
N ASN A 123 3.25 4.64 -11.60
CA ASN A 123 2.71 4.74 -12.96
C ASN A 123 2.76 3.38 -13.68
N ASP A 124 3.87 2.63 -13.52
CA ASP A 124 4.02 1.28 -14.07
C ASP A 124 2.96 0.30 -13.53
N ASP A 125 2.63 0.41 -12.23
CA ASP A 125 1.56 -0.39 -11.62
C ASP A 125 0.20 -0.09 -12.26
N PHE A 126 -0.07 1.18 -12.62
CA PHE A 126 -1.32 1.56 -13.28
C PHE A 126 -1.39 1.08 -14.72
N GLU A 127 -0.27 1.07 -15.44
CA GLU A 127 -0.20 0.58 -16.82
C GLU A 127 -0.63 -0.89 -16.95
N LEU A 128 -0.39 -1.69 -15.91
CA LEU A 128 -0.82 -3.10 -15.86
C LEU A 128 -2.35 -3.26 -16.01
N VAL A 129 -3.12 -2.37 -15.37
CA VAL A 129 -4.59 -2.45 -15.39
C VAL A 129 -5.20 -1.64 -16.53
N LEU A 130 -4.43 -0.80 -17.19
CA LEU A 130 -4.90 0.13 -18.22
C LEU A 130 -5.65 -0.55 -19.38
N PRO A 131 -5.18 -1.67 -19.97
CA PRO A 131 -5.89 -2.35 -21.04
C PRO A 131 -7.28 -2.84 -20.59
N ALA A 132 -7.36 -3.47 -19.41
CA ALA A 132 -8.63 -3.93 -18.85
C ALA A 132 -9.57 -2.77 -18.51
N LEU A 133 -9.06 -1.70 -17.91
CA LEU A 133 -9.82 -0.50 -17.58
C LEU A 133 -10.40 0.16 -18.84
N THR A 134 -9.62 0.24 -19.92
CA THR A 134 -10.06 0.79 -21.21
C THR A 134 -11.24 -0.02 -21.77
N LYS A 135 -11.14 -1.37 -21.78
CA LYS A 135 -12.24 -2.25 -22.22
C LYS A 135 -13.50 -2.09 -21.37
N VAL A 136 -13.34 -1.93 -20.05
CA VAL A 136 -14.45 -1.70 -19.12
C VAL A 136 -15.09 -0.33 -19.36
N MET A 137 -14.32 0.73 -19.55
CA MET A 137 -14.82 2.05 -19.84
C MET A 137 -15.50 2.15 -21.22
N GLU A 138 -15.05 1.35 -22.19
CA GLU A 138 -15.71 1.24 -23.49
C GLU A 138 -17.08 0.54 -23.36
N LYS A 139 -17.13 -0.58 -22.64
CA LYS A 139 -18.36 -1.38 -22.45
C LYS A 139 -19.40 -0.67 -21.60
N TYR A 140 -18.98 0.12 -20.60
CA TYR A 140 -19.84 0.72 -19.59
C TYR A 140 -19.73 2.26 -19.60
N PRO A 141 -20.60 2.98 -20.35
CA PRO A 141 -20.57 4.45 -20.44
C PRO A 141 -20.74 5.16 -19.09
N GLN A 142 -21.39 4.53 -18.10
CA GLN A 142 -21.59 5.06 -16.75
C GLN A 142 -20.35 4.99 -15.85
N VAL A 143 -19.27 4.33 -16.29
CA VAL A 143 -18.03 4.23 -15.50
C VAL A 143 -17.26 5.54 -15.56
N GLN A 144 -16.87 6.06 -14.41
CA GLN A 144 -15.94 7.17 -14.24
C GLN A 144 -14.67 6.69 -13.55
N LEU A 145 -13.52 7.16 -14.02
CA LEU A 145 -12.23 6.93 -13.39
C LEU A 145 -11.88 8.12 -12.51
N HIS A 146 -11.60 7.86 -11.24
CA HIS A 146 -11.09 8.85 -10.30
C HIS A 146 -9.61 8.56 -10.03
N VAL A 147 -8.75 9.54 -10.28
CA VAL A 147 -7.31 9.44 -10.03
C VAL A 147 -6.92 10.46 -8.98
N VAL A 148 -6.21 10.02 -7.95
CA VAL A 148 -5.65 10.90 -6.92
C VAL A 148 -4.14 10.74 -6.90
N GLY A 149 -3.42 11.85 -7.01
CA GLY A 149 -1.97 11.90 -7.07
C GLY A 149 -1.45 12.28 -8.44
N GLU A 150 -0.15 12.11 -8.64
CA GLU A 150 0.52 12.41 -9.89
C GLU A 150 0.47 11.20 -10.81
N LEU A 151 -0.44 11.24 -11.77
CA LEU A 151 -0.53 10.28 -12.88
C LEU A 151 -0.69 11.07 -14.17
N ASP A 152 0.27 10.94 -15.07
CA ASP A 152 0.11 11.41 -16.44
C ASP A 152 -0.97 10.55 -17.11
N LEU A 153 -2.04 11.20 -17.61
CA LEU A 153 -3.15 10.46 -18.21
C LEU A 153 -2.68 9.74 -19.48
N PRO A 154 -2.64 8.40 -19.48
CA PRO A 154 -2.17 7.62 -20.63
C PRO A 154 -2.96 7.94 -21.90
N GLU A 155 -2.31 7.83 -23.07
CA GLU A 155 -2.92 8.12 -24.36
C GLU A 155 -4.22 7.32 -24.59
N ALA A 156 -4.25 6.06 -24.16
CA ALA A 156 -5.41 5.18 -24.25
C ALA A 156 -6.66 5.73 -23.54
N LEU A 157 -6.47 6.58 -22.51
CA LEU A 157 -7.57 7.19 -21.75
C LEU A 157 -7.98 8.59 -22.27
N GLN A 158 -7.27 9.17 -23.23
CA GLN A 158 -7.59 10.51 -23.76
C GLN A 158 -9.01 10.58 -24.35
N GLN A 159 -9.45 9.52 -25.02
CA GLN A 159 -10.82 9.43 -25.55
C GLN A 159 -11.90 9.44 -24.46
N TYR A 160 -11.54 9.07 -23.22
CA TYR A 160 -12.43 9.03 -22.05
C TYR A 160 -12.23 10.21 -21.10
N LYS A 161 -11.48 11.26 -21.51
CA LYS A 161 -11.12 12.39 -20.64
C LYS A 161 -12.31 13.03 -19.93
N ALA A 162 -13.49 13.10 -20.57
CA ALA A 162 -14.72 13.62 -19.95
C ALA A 162 -15.24 12.76 -18.79
N ARG A 163 -14.76 11.53 -18.64
CA ARG A 163 -15.10 10.57 -17.58
C ARG A 163 -13.94 10.29 -16.62
N VAL A 164 -12.88 11.09 -16.69
CA VAL A 164 -11.74 11.03 -15.78
C VAL A 164 -11.78 12.22 -14.84
N VAL A 165 -11.85 11.96 -13.55
CA VAL A 165 -11.80 12.95 -12.48
C VAL A 165 -10.45 12.87 -11.81
N SER A 166 -9.60 13.89 -12.02
CA SER A 166 -8.25 13.93 -11.47
C SER A 166 -8.19 14.86 -10.28
N HIS A 167 -7.59 14.41 -9.20
CA HIS A 167 -7.25 15.18 -8.02
C HIS A 167 -5.74 15.23 -7.85
N PRO A 168 -5.17 16.37 -7.47
CA PRO A 168 -3.74 16.44 -7.16
C PRO A 168 -3.41 15.56 -5.95
N PHE A 169 -2.12 15.40 -5.67
CA PHE A 169 -1.68 14.82 -4.41
C PHE A 169 -2.31 15.55 -3.21
N VAL A 170 -2.87 14.80 -2.28
CA VAL A 170 -3.57 15.32 -1.11
C VAL A 170 -2.93 14.85 0.18
N ASP A 171 -3.13 15.62 1.25
CA ASP A 171 -2.82 15.15 2.60
C ASP A 171 -3.60 13.85 2.89
N TRP A 172 -2.95 12.88 3.52
CA TRP A 172 -3.53 11.58 3.85
C TRP A 172 -4.85 11.68 4.64
N LYS A 173 -5.07 12.77 5.38
CA LYS A 173 -6.31 13.03 6.13
C LYS A 173 -7.52 13.24 5.23
N LYS A 174 -7.31 13.66 3.98
CA LYS A 174 -8.37 13.83 2.97
C LYS A 174 -8.64 12.56 2.18
N LEU A 175 -7.69 11.62 2.18
CA LEU A 175 -7.76 10.40 1.39
C LEU A 175 -9.02 9.56 1.67
N PRO A 176 -9.45 9.34 2.94
CA PRO A 176 -10.68 8.60 3.23
C PRO A 176 -11.93 9.18 2.54
N SER A 177 -12.05 10.50 2.48
CA SER A 177 -13.20 11.15 1.83
C SER A 177 -13.20 10.91 0.31
N LEU A 178 -12.03 11.00 -0.34
CA LEU A 178 -11.90 10.74 -1.77
C LEU A 178 -12.13 9.28 -2.13
N ILE A 179 -11.61 8.34 -1.32
CA ILE A 179 -11.86 6.92 -1.54
C ILE A 179 -13.37 6.61 -1.34
N ALA A 180 -14.03 7.25 -0.38
CA ALA A 180 -15.47 7.03 -0.14
C ALA A 180 -16.34 7.46 -1.33
N GLU A 181 -15.88 8.32 -2.23
CA GLU A 181 -16.61 8.80 -3.41
C GLU A 181 -16.65 7.78 -4.56
N VAL A 182 -15.79 6.75 -4.53
CA VAL A 182 -15.77 5.72 -5.58
C VAL A 182 -16.48 4.45 -5.14
N ASP A 183 -16.69 3.57 -6.10
CA ASP A 183 -17.39 2.30 -5.97
C ASP A 183 -16.45 1.10 -5.91
N ILE A 184 -15.31 1.23 -6.57
CA ILE A 184 -14.30 0.19 -6.73
C ILE A 184 -12.95 0.87 -6.56
N ASN A 185 -12.10 0.32 -5.72
CA ASN A 185 -10.70 0.73 -5.57
C ASN A 185 -9.79 -0.19 -6.37
N LEU A 186 -8.87 0.38 -7.13
CA LEU A 186 -7.83 -0.35 -7.85
C LEU A 186 -6.54 -0.37 -7.04
N ALA A 187 -5.95 -1.56 -6.91
CA ALA A 187 -4.64 -1.76 -6.30
C ALA A 187 -3.75 -2.66 -7.18
N PRO A 188 -3.46 -2.25 -8.43
CA PRO A 188 -2.53 -2.98 -9.27
C PRO A 188 -1.12 -2.89 -8.69
N LEU A 189 -0.35 -3.98 -8.85
CA LEU A 189 1.08 -4.07 -8.57
C LEU A 189 1.72 -4.95 -9.63
N GLU A 190 2.79 -4.50 -10.27
CA GLU A 190 3.65 -5.35 -11.09
C GLU A 190 4.36 -6.39 -10.21
N GLN A 191 4.58 -7.58 -10.76
CA GLN A 191 5.31 -8.62 -10.06
C GLN A 191 6.80 -8.31 -10.04
N SER A 192 7.31 -7.94 -8.88
CA SER A 192 8.74 -7.71 -8.61
C SER A 192 9.02 -7.96 -7.13
N ILE A 193 10.27 -8.25 -6.77
CA ILE A 193 10.67 -8.40 -5.36
C ILE A 193 10.33 -7.16 -4.56
N PHE A 194 10.51 -5.97 -5.16
CA PHE A 194 10.17 -4.69 -4.53
C PHE A 194 8.68 -4.58 -4.22
N ASN A 195 7.81 -4.90 -5.17
CA ASN A 195 6.37 -4.84 -5.00
C ASN A 195 5.82 -5.97 -4.10
N GLU A 196 6.41 -7.17 -4.14
CA GLU A 196 6.07 -8.26 -3.22
C GLU A 196 6.32 -7.91 -1.75
N ALA A 197 7.28 -7.01 -1.49
CA ALA A 197 7.63 -6.53 -0.16
C ALA A 197 6.70 -5.43 0.37
N LYS A 198 5.89 -4.78 -0.49
CA LYS A 198 4.94 -3.72 -0.09
C LYS A 198 3.84 -4.25 0.82
N SER A 199 3.28 -3.35 1.63
CA SER A 199 2.15 -3.64 2.50
C SER A 199 0.80 -3.41 1.81
N GLU A 200 -0.27 -3.92 2.42
CA GLU A 200 -1.64 -3.91 1.93
C GLU A 200 -2.41 -2.59 2.20
N ASN A 201 -1.74 -1.47 2.41
CA ASN A 201 -2.35 -0.19 2.81
C ASN A 201 -3.51 0.23 1.93
N LYS A 202 -3.38 0.17 0.58
CA LYS A 202 -4.44 0.57 -0.36
C LYS A 202 -5.75 -0.21 -0.13
N TRP A 203 -5.65 -1.50 0.22
CA TRP A 203 -6.81 -2.32 0.55
C TRP A 203 -7.41 -1.96 1.90
N VAL A 204 -6.59 -1.75 2.92
CA VAL A 204 -7.05 -1.34 4.27
C VAL A 204 -7.76 0.01 4.22
N GLU A 205 -7.18 0.99 3.54
CA GLU A 205 -7.75 2.34 3.40
C GLU A 205 -9.12 2.31 2.72
N ALA A 206 -9.25 1.56 1.62
CA ALA A 206 -10.53 1.37 0.93
C ALA A 206 -11.55 0.60 1.78
N ALA A 207 -11.12 -0.44 2.48
CA ALA A 207 -11.98 -1.22 3.37
C ALA A 207 -12.57 -0.36 4.48
N LEU A 208 -11.80 0.57 5.07
CA LEU A 208 -12.27 1.45 6.15
C LEU A 208 -13.40 2.38 5.73
N VAL A 209 -13.53 2.68 4.46
CA VAL A 209 -14.62 3.50 3.88
C VAL A 209 -15.62 2.66 3.07
N LYS A 210 -15.61 1.34 3.27
CA LYS A 210 -16.52 0.38 2.62
C LYS A 210 -16.51 0.51 1.09
N VAL A 211 -15.32 0.46 0.52
CA VAL A 211 -15.08 0.36 -0.93
C VAL A 211 -14.34 -0.94 -1.21
N PRO A 212 -14.87 -1.82 -2.07
CA PRO A 212 -14.22 -3.08 -2.41
C PRO A 212 -12.97 -2.81 -3.26
N THR A 213 -11.92 -3.58 -3.03
CA THR A 213 -10.66 -3.49 -3.78
C THR A 213 -10.53 -4.62 -4.77
N VAL A 214 -10.14 -4.29 -6.00
CA VAL A 214 -9.60 -5.22 -6.99
C VAL A 214 -8.08 -5.00 -7.04
N ALA A 215 -7.30 -6.04 -6.79
CA ALA A 215 -5.86 -5.97 -6.63
C ALA A 215 -5.14 -7.03 -7.45
N SER A 216 -3.86 -6.79 -7.78
CA SER A 216 -2.98 -7.83 -8.28
C SER A 216 -2.78 -8.93 -7.23
N ASN A 217 -2.70 -10.19 -7.68
CA ASN A 217 -2.42 -11.35 -6.83
C ASN A 217 -0.93 -11.42 -6.45
N VAL A 218 -0.43 -10.37 -5.82
CA VAL A 218 1.00 -10.17 -5.51
C VAL A 218 1.20 -9.78 -4.05
N GLY A 219 2.25 -10.29 -3.44
CA GLY A 219 2.79 -9.83 -2.17
C GLY A 219 1.78 -9.88 -1.01
N ALA A 220 1.61 -8.75 -0.33
CA ALA A 220 0.73 -8.67 0.82
C ALA A 220 -0.76 -8.80 0.42
N PHE A 221 -1.17 -8.34 -0.77
CA PHE A 221 -2.55 -8.51 -1.23
C PHE A 221 -2.89 -10.00 -1.34
N GLN A 222 -2.03 -10.81 -1.97
CA GLN A 222 -2.21 -12.26 -2.09
C GLN A 222 -2.38 -12.94 -0.72
N ARG A 223 -1.64 -12.49 0.28
CA ARG A 223 -1.67 -13.09 1.64
C ARG A 223 -2.84 -12.63 2.49
N MET A 224 -3.34 -11.42 2.27
CA MET A 224 -4.31 -10.78 3.18
C MET A 224 -5.74 -10.75 2.62
N ILE A 225 -5.90 -10.75 1.31
CA ILE A 225 -7.21 -10.73 0.67
C ILE A 225 -7.70 -12.15 0.43
N VAL A 226 -8.89 -12.45 0.92
CA VAL A 226 -9.65 -13.65 0.51
C VAL A 226 -10.46 -13.26 -0.71
N SER A 227 -9.99 -13.70 -1.90
CA SER A 227 -10.57 -13.32 -3.19
C SER A 227 -12.05 -13.71 -3.28
N GLY A 228 -12.89 -12.77 -3.71
CA GLY A 228 -14.35 -12.93 -3.75
C GLY A 228 -15.04 -12.69 -2.41
N GLU A 229 -14.31 -12.55 -1.27
CA GLU A 229 -14.90 -12.30 0.04
C GLU A 229 -14.52 -10.94 0.64
N THR A 230 -13.22 -10.63 0.76
CA THR A 230 -12.73 -9.39 1.36
C THR A 230 -12.07 -8.45 0.36
N GLY A 231 -12.08 -8.80 -0.90
CA GLY A 231 -11.52 -8.11 -2.05
C GLY A 231 -11.50 -9.07 -3.23
N ILE A 232 -10.91 -8.66 -4.33
CA ILE A 232 -10.74 -9.50 -5.51
C ILE A 232 -9.27 -9.47 -5.91
N LEU A 233 -8.71 -10.64 -6.23
CA LEU A 233 -7.35 -10.80 -6.75
C LEU A 233 -7.43 -11.18 -8.23
N CYS A 234 -6.57 -10.55 -9.04
CA CYS A 234 -6.45 -10.79 -10.48
C CYS A 234 -4.99 -11.02 -10.85
N ASP A 235 -4.76 -12.02 -11.72
CA ASP A 235 -3.45 -12.36 -12.28
C ASP A 235 -3.32 -11.94 -13.75
N THR A 236 -4.43 -11.92 -14.50
CA THR A 236 -4.44 -11.69 -15.95
C THR A 236 -5.35 -10.51 -16.32
N GLU A 237 -5.09 -9.94 -17.52
CA GLU A 237 -5.94 -8.88 -18.07
C GLU A 237 -7.41 -9.30 -18.17
N ASP A 238 -7.66 -10.55 -18.61
CA ASP A 238 -9.02 -11.05 -18.76
C ASP A 238 -9.73 -11.15 -17.39
N GLU A 239 -9.04 -11.57 -16.34
CA GLU A 239 -9.58 -11.55 -14.98
C GLU A 239 -9.90 -10.14 -14.50
N TRP A 240 -9.02 -9.16 -14.78
CA TRP A 240 -9.30 -7.75 -14.47
C TRP A 240 -10.56 -7.25 -15.18
N VAL A 241 -10.72 -7.57 -16.48
CA VAL A 241 -11.92 -7.20 -17.26
C VAL A 241 -13.17 -7.88 -16.68
N GLU A 242 -13.11 -9.18 -16.40
CA GLU A 242 -14.24 -9.95 -15.86
C GLU A 242 -14.67 -9.41 -14.49
N GLN A 243 -13.74 -9.27 -13.58
CA GLN A 243 -14.05 -8.89 -12.20
C GLN A 243 -14.49 -7.42 -12.08
N LEU A 244 -13.85 -6.51 -12.83
CA LEU A 244 -14.30 -5.12 -12.89
C LEU A 244 -15.70 -5.03 -13.51
N SER A 245 -15.97 -5.75 -14.61
CA SER A 245 -17.30 -5.80 -15.23
C SER A 245 -18.36 -6.30 -14.25
N ARG A 246 -18.08 -7.39 -13.55
CA ARG A 246 -18.97 -7.96 -12.52
C ARG A 246 -19.28 -6.95 -11.43
N LEU A 247 -18.26 -6.25 -10.93
CA LEU A 247 -18.47 -5.24 -9.88
C LEU A 247 -19.16 -3.98 -10.41
N VAL A 248 -19.02 -3.62 -11.69
CA VAL A 248 -19.79 -2.52 -12.31
C VAL A 248 -21.28 -2.89 -12.37
N GLU A 249 -21.60 -4.12 -12.74
CA GLU A 249 -22.99 -4.59 -12.92
C GLU A 249 -23.69 -4.90 -11.58
N ASP A 250 -22.99 -5.45 -10.59
CA ASP A 250 -23.59 -5.94 -9.35
C ASP A 250 -23.23 -5.07 -8.13
N LYS A 251 -24.10 -4.11 -7.82
CA LYS A 251 -24.01 -3.26 -6.63
C LYS A 251 -24.05 -4.06 -5.34
N LYS A 252 -24.87 -5.14 -5.27
CA LYS A 252 -24.99 -5.93 -4.03
C LYS A 252 -23.69 -6.68 -3.75
N GLU A 253 -23.03 -7.15 -4.78
CA GLU A 253 -21.74 -7.82 -4.67
C GLU A 253 -20.66 -6.84 -4.20
N ARG A 254 -20.62 -5.60 -4.73
CA ARG A 254 -19.73 -4.55 -4.24
C ARG A 254 -19.93 -4.31 -2.74
N GLU A 255 -21.18 -4.13 -2.33
CA GLU A 255 -21.52 -3.87 -0.92
C GLU A 255 -21.16 -5.03 -0.01
N ARG A 256 -21.37 -6.27 -0.46
CA ARG A 256 -21.03 -7.50 0.29
C ARG A 256 -19.53 -7.61 0.55
N ILE A 257 -18.72 -7.47 -0.51
CA ILE A 257 -17.26 -7.55 -0.41
C ILE A 257 -16.72 -6.40 0.46
N ALA A 258 -17.22 -5.19 0.25
CA ALA A 258 -16.83 -4.01 1.02
C ALA A 258 -17.12 -4.15 2.51
N GLU A 259 -18.30 -4.66 2.87
CA GLU A 259 -18.69 -4.90 4.27
C GLU A 259 -17.81 -5.96 4.93
N ASN A 260 -17.51 -7.04 4.21
CA ASN A 260 -16.62 -8.09 4.71
C ASN A 260 -15.20 -7.56 4.95
N ALA A 261 -14.65 -6.79 3.98
CA ALA A 261 -13.35 -6.15 4.12
C ALA A 261 -13.33 -5.17 5.31
N TYR A 262 -14.37 -4.34 5.45
CA TYR A 262 -14.52 -3.41 6.57
C TYR A 262 -14.50 -4.13 7.92
N ARG A 263 -15.28 -5.20 8.06
CA ARG A 263 -15.32 -6.00 9.29
C ARG A 263 -13.97 -6.63 9.60
N TYR A 264 -13.32 -7.18 8.60
CA TYR A 264 -11.99 -7.76 8.76
C TYR A 264 -10.97 -6.71 9.21
N CYS A 265 -10.84 -5.59 8.48
CA CYS A 265 -9.85 -4.57 8.76
C CYS A 265 -10.11 -3.84 10.09
N THR A 266 -11.35 -3.52 10.42
CA THR A 266 -11.68 -2.86 11.70
C THR A 266 -11.42 -3.75 12.89
N LYS A 267 -11.69 -5.07 12.79
CA LYS A 267 -11.41 -6.04 13.84
C LYS A 267 -9.90 -6.25 14.01
N ALA A 268 -9.16 -6.37 12.92
CA ALA A 268 -7.71 -6.57 12.93
C ALA A 268 -6.95 -5.33 13.41
N SER A 269 -7.30 -4.13 12.89
CA SER A 269 -6.56 -2.89 13.19
C SER A 269 -6.66 -2.46 14.64
N ILE A 270 -7.83 -2.60 15.29
CA ILE A 270 -8.01 -2.09 16.66
C ILE A 270 -7.43 -3.06 17.70
N TYR A 271 -7.57 -4.37 17.49
CA TYR A 271 -7.19 -5.36 18.50
C TYR A 271 -5.73 -5.82 18.42
N VAL A 272 -5.18 -5.92 17.22
CA VAL A 272 -3.82 -6.42 17.00
C VAL A 272 -2.80 -5.38 17.47
N HIS A 273 -3.06 -4.07 17.26
CA HIS A 273 -2.14 -3.01 17.65
C HIS A 273 -1.91 -2.95 19.18
N LYS A 274 -2.97 -2.96 20.01
CA LYS A 274 -2.82 -2.89 21.48
C LYS A 274 -2.13 -4.11 22.10
N ARG A 275 -2.30 -5.30 21.52
CA ARG A 275 -1.65 -6.53 22.01
C ARG A 275 -0.24 -6.71 21.47
N ARG A 276 0.03 -6.38 20.18
CA ARG A 276 1.36 -6.57 19.58
C ARG A 276 2.41 -5.66 20.20
N TRP A 277 2.11 -4.39 20.43
CA TRP A 277 3.04 -3.49 21.10
C TRP A 277 3.43 -3.99 22.50
N LYS A 278 2.48 -4.50 23.29
CA LYS A 278 2.79 -5.09 24.59
C LYS A 278 3.63 -6.35 24.49
N LEU A 279 3.33 -7.26 23.56
CA LEU A 279 4.11 -8.48 23.33
C LEU A 279 5.46 -8.20 22.67
N PHE A 280 5.52 -7.21 21.78
CA PHE A 280 6.71 -6.84 21.04
C PHE A 280 7.71 -6.07 21.90
N LEU A 281 7.26 -5.15 22.73
CA LEU A 281 8.13 -4.37 23.61
C LEU A 281 8.42 -5.08 24.93
N TYR A 282 7.61 -6.05 25.35
CA TYR A 282 7.79 -6.77 26.60
C TYR A 282 9.18 -7.43 26.78
N PRO A 283 9.76 -8.14 25.79
CA PRO A 283 11.12 -8.66 25.88
C PRO A 283 12.19 -7.56 25.98
N PHE A 284 11.94 -6.37 25.39
CA PHE A 284 12.88 -5.26 25.40
C PHE A 284 12.90 -4.50 26.73
N PHE A 285 11.77 -4.44 27.44
CA PHE A 285 11.66 -3.75 28.73
C PHE A 285 11.99 -4.63 29.94
N HIS A 286 11.81 -5.94 29.86
CA HIS A 286 12.06 -6.85 30.98
C HIS A 286 13.50 -7.27 31.14
N THR A 287 14.36 -7.10 30.13
CA THR A 287 15.82 -7.31 30.30
C THR A 287 16.47 -6.23 31.20
N PHE A 288 15.73 -5.18 31.56
CA PHE A 288 16.21 -4.08 32.41
C PHE A 288 15.82 -4.23 33.90
N ALA A 289 14.95 -5.17 34.25
CA ALA A 289 14.47 -5.33 35.63
C ALA A 289 15.28 -6.29 36.50
N THR A 290 16.37 -6.88 35.97
CA THR A 290 17.16 -7.88 36.70
C THR A 290 18.60 -7.46 36.96
N ILE A 291 18.89 -6.15 37.01
CA ILE A 291 20.14 -5.64 37.55
C ILE A 291 19.79 -4.74 38.74
N GLN A 292 19.59 -5.32 39.87
CA GLN A 292 19.83 -4.73 41.18
C GLN A 292 21.13 -5.28 41.73
#